data_3a3f56e45d708443a283144078f79908
#
_entry.id   3a3f56e45d708443a283144078f79908
#
_cell.length_a   1.000
_cell.length_b   1.000
_cell.length_c   1.000
_cell.angle_alpha   90.00
_cell.angle_beta   90.00
_cell.angle_gamma   90.00
#
_symmetry.space_group_name_H-M   'P 1'
#
loop_
_entity.id
_entity.type
_entity.pdbx_description
1 polymer ?
#
loop_
_entity_poly.entity_id
_entity_poly.type
_entity_poly.pdbx_seq_one_letter_code
_entity_poly.pdbx_strand_id
1 'polypeptide(L)'
;LAEEIREYALDIGFDRVGFASAEPFPQLAAALEERAEDYAWISRGLLQLNKAVDPRSILPSARSLIVLIWDYHKQSFPQELTGKIGRAYLARLFLPKDRIFGARLKLFRDFLKQRGIALGTRPALPDRQAAARAGLGTFGRNTFIYVPGMGSFAAIVTMAVDVDLGGESREAISRCPDDCGACIRACPTGALYEPFRMNPRRCIAFNTYAPGNWPLVPEDIPREIREKMGSWIYGCDLCQEACPRNRKKLQEKLPPDAYLLEKAKTITLTNLLNMDEQFYLTQVQPFLYGYIWHKKFLQRNAAIALGNSGDDAAVPHLARALEDPEEMVRAYAAWALGRIGGAAARAALESRRGREDSAKVLEEIEIALT
;
A
#
# COMPACT_ATOMS: atom_id res chain seq x y z
N LEU A 1 -9.40 5.01 -33.54
CA LEU A 1 -9.73 5.40 -32.15
C LEU A 1 -8.89 4.65 -31.11
N ALA A 2 -8.85 3.30 -31.13
CA ALA A 2 -8.06 2.53 -30.17
C ALA A 2 -6.56 2.91 -30.22
N GLU A 3 -5.99 3.03 -31.42
CA GLU A 3 -4.60 3.45 -31.59
C GLU A 3 -4.36 4.89 -31.13
N GLU A 4 -5.25 5.80 -31.47
CA GLU A 4 -5.20 7.20 -31.03
C GLU A 4 -5.22 7.32 -29.48
N ILE A 5 -6.05 6.52 -28.83
CA ILE A 5 -6.12 6.46 -27.36
C ILE A 5 -4.80 5.92 -26.79
N ARG A 6 -4.22 4.90 -27.45
CA ARG A 6 -2.94 4.31 -27.02
C ARG A 6 -1.80 5.31 -27.17
N GLU A 7 -1.66 5.93 -28.33
CA GLU A 7 -0.63 6.92 -28.62
C GLU A 7 -0.71 8.08 -27.62
N TYR A 8 -1.88 8.66 -27.43
CA TYR A 8 -2.03 9.75 -26.47
C TYR A 8 -1.66 9.35 -25.04
N ALA A 9 -2.05 8.16 -24.58
CA ALA A 9 -1.69 7.70 -23.25
C ALA A 9 -0.16 7.52 -23.09
N LEU A 10 0.52 6.99 -24.11
CA LEU A 10 1.98 6.85 -24.11
C LEU A 10 2.66 8.24 -24.13
N ASP A 11 2.17 9.17 -24.94
CA ASP A 11 2.71 10.53 -25.06
C ASP A 11 2.64 11.31 -23.77
N ILE A 12 1.55 11.16 -23.00
CA ILE A 12 1.43 11.79 -21.68
C ILE A 12 2.17 11.02 -20.59
N GLY A 13 2.85 9.92 -20.93
CA GLY A 13 3.86 9.22 -20.13
C GLY A 13 3.36 8.02 -19.34
N PHE A 14 2.30 7.34 -19.77
CA PHE A 14 2.04 5.96 -19.34
C PHE A 14 2.99 5.01 -20.08
N ASP A 15 3.32 3.89 -19.47
CA ASP A 15 4.32 2.96 -20.02
C ASP A 15 3.72 1.84 -20.86
N ARG A 16 2.47 1.47 -20.58
CA ARG A 16 1.70 0.49 -21.34
C ARG A 16 0.23 0.86 -21.34
N VAL A 17 -0.41 0.51 -22.42
CA VAL A 17 -1.86 0.65 -22.58
C VAL A 17 -2.39 -0.64 -23.19
N GLY A 18 -3.47 -1.13 -22.65
CA GLY A 18 -4.18 -2.29 -23.20
C GLY A 18 -5.67 -2.08 -23.16
N PHE A 19 -6.34 -2.84 -24.01
CA PHE A 19 -7.79 -2.87 -24.08
C PHE A 19 -8.28 -4.27 -23.78
N ALA A 20 -9.41 -4.37 -23.07
CA ALA A 20 -10.04 -5.63 -22.76
C ALA A 20 -11.56 -5.49 -22.88
N SER A 21 -12.25 -6.61 -23.04
CA SER A 21 -13.71 -6.66 -22.99
C SER A 21 -14.26 -6.21 -21.63
N ALA A 22 -15.38 -5.49 -21.63
CA ALA A 22 -16.13 -5.13 -20.43
C ALA A 22 -17.05 -6.25 -19.90
N GLU A 23 -16.84 -7.50 -20.34
CA GLU A 23 -17.54 -8.65 -19.78
C GLU A 23 -17.21 -8.84 -18.29
N PRO A 24 -18.12 -9.42 -17.50
CA PRO A 24 -17.88 -9.72 -16.09
C PRO A 24 -16.62 -10.53 -15.83
N PHE A 25 -16.16 -10.55 -14.58
CA PHE A 25 -15.02 -11.34 -14.09
C PHE A 25 -15.52 -12.53 -13.23
N PRO A 26 -16.04 -13.62 -13.83
CA PRO A 26 -16.69 -14.70 -13.08
C PRO A 26 -15.73 -15.43 -12.13
N GLN A 27 -14.47 -15.60 -12.51
CA GLN A 27 -13.46 -16.23 -11.63
C GLN A 27 -13.16 -15.36 -10.40
N LEU A 28 -13.16 -14.02 -10.54
CA LEU A 28 -13.03 -13.12 -9.41
C LEU A 28 -14.28 -13.17 -8.52
N ALA A 29 -15.47 -13.20 -9.11
CA ALA A 29 -16.71 -13.31 -8.36
C ALA A 29 -16.74 -14.57 -7.52
N ALA A 30 -16.44 -15.73 -8.10
CA ALA A 30 -16.32 -17.01 -7.40
C ALA A 30 -15.27 -16.99 -6.28
N ALA A 31 -14.09 -16.37 -6.53
CA ALA A 31 -13.04 -16.25 -5.52
C ALA A 31 -13.44 -15.32 -4.35
N LEU A 32 -14.23 -14.29 -4.60
CA LEU A 32 -14.76 -13.42 -3.54
C LEU A 32 -15.84 -14.10 -2.71
N GLU A 33 -16.66 -14.93 -3.33
CA GLU A 33 -17.68 -15.73 -2.66
C GLU A 33 -17.03 -16.84 -1.79
N GLU A 34 -16.10 -17.60 -2.35
CA GLU A 34 -15.31 -18.63 -1.62
C GLU A 34 -14.62 -18.04 -0.37
N ARG A 35 -14.20 -16.77 -0.43
CA ARG A 35 -13.43 -16.08 0.61
C ARG A 35 -14.24 -14.98 1.31
N ALA A 36 -15.56 -15.08 1.33
CA ALA A 36 -16.43 -14.05 1.86
C ALA A 36 -16.11 -13.71 3.33
N GLU A 37 -15.71 -14.69 4.13
CA GLU A 37 -15.32 -14.49 5.54
C GLU A 37 -14.11 -13.53 5.65
N ASP A 38 -13.08 -13.72 4.86
CA ASP A 38 -11.88 -12.90 4.86
C ASP A 38 -12.06 -11.55 4.13
N TYR A 39 -12.98 -11.47 3.16
CA TYR A 39 -13.11 -10.37 2.21
C TYR A 39 -14.45 -9.62 2.23
N ALA A 40 -15.40 -9.98 3.10
CA ALA A 40 -16.70 -9.30 3.19
C ALA A 40 -16.59 -7.77 3.37
N TRP A 41 -15.52 -7.31 4.00
CA TRP A 41 -15.25 -5.88 4.18
C TRP A 41 -14.96 -5.13 2.87
N ILE A 42 -14.46 -5.81 1.83
CA ILE A 42 -14.21 -5.22 0.50
C ILE A 42 -15.53 -4.86 -0.22
N SER A 43 -16.62 -5.49 0.17
CA SER A 43 -17.96 -5.18 -0.33
C SER A 43 -18.54 -3.87 0.21
N ARG A 44 -17.88 -3.28 1.21
CA ARG A 44 -18.30 -2.03 1.87
C ARG A 44 -17.34 -0.89 1.52
N GLY A 45 -17.83 0.33 1.54
CA GLY A 45 -17.02 1.53 1.30
C GLY A 45 -16.67 1.76 -0.17
N LEU A 46 -15.52 2.36 -0.42
CA LEU A 46 -15.12 2.85 -1.75
C LEU A 46 -14.79 1.76 -2.77
N LEU A 47 -14.40 0.57 -2.35
CA LEU A 47 -13.98 -0.49 -3.28
C LEU A 47 -15.15 -1.22 -3.89
N GLN A 48 -16.16 -1.58 -3.10
CA GLN A 48 -17.33 -2.34 -3.54
C GLN A 48 -16.97 -3.41 -4.61
N LEU A 49 -15.93 -4.18 -4.36
CA LEU A 49 -15.35 -5.09 -5.34
C LEU A 49 -16.34 -6.14 -5.83
N ASN A 50 -17.31 -6.51 -4.99
CA ASN A 50 -18.43 -7.37 -5.35
C ASN A 50 -19.31 -6.80 -6.48
N LYS A 51 -19.42 -5.47 -6.62
CA LYS A 51 -20.08 -4.82 -7.77
C LYS A 51 -19.11 -4.71 -8.94
N ALA A 52 -17.86 -4.37 -8.67
CA ALA A 52 -16.84 -4.16 -9.68
C ALA A 52 -16.48 -5.41 -10.50
N VAL A 53 -16.91 -6.61 -10.08
CA VAL A 53 -16.79 -7.84 -10.87
C VAL A 53 -17.56 -7.79 -12.20
N ASP A 54 -18.57 -6.90 -12.28
CA ASP A 54 -19.22 -6.58 -13.54
C ASP A 54 -18.98 -5.09 -13.86
N PRO A 55 -18.17 -4.76 -14.87
CA PRO A 55 -17.90 -3.38 -15.27
C PRO A 55 -19.18 -2.59 -15.65
N ARG A 56 -20.24 -3.26 -16.08
CA ARG A 56 -21.53 -2.63 -16.41
C ARG A 56 -22.28 -2.14 -15.17
N SER A 57 -21.94 -2.64 -13.99
CA SER A 57 -22.44 -2.07 -12.73
C SER A 57 -21.90 -0.66 -12.45
N ILE A 58 -20.80 -0.28 -13.12
CA ILE A 58 -20.11 1.00 -12.97
C ILE A 58 -20.46 1.94 -14.13
N LEU A 59 -20.50 1.41 -15.33
CA LEU A 59 -20.95 2.09 -16.54
C LEU A 59 -21.88 1.14 -17.31
N PRO A 60 -23.22 1.33 -17.24
CA PRO A 60 -24.18 0.41 -17.89
C PRO A 60 -23.94 0.21 -19.39
N SER A 61 -23.44 1.24 -20.08
CA SER A 61 -23.07 1.21 -21.49
C SER A 61 -21.66 0.67 -21.77
N ALA A 62 -20.94 0.14 -20.76
CA ALA A 62 -19.57 -0.32 -20.93
C ALA A 62 -19.43 -1.41 -22.01
N ARG A 63 -18.50 -1.20 -22.94
CA ARG A 63 -18.14 -2.13 -24.02
C ARG A 63 -16.70 -2.60 -23.92
N SER A 64 -15.79 -1.70 -23.47
CA SER A 64 -14.37 -2.03 -23.29
C SER A 64 -13.83 -1.49 -21.97
N LEU A 65 -12.72 -2.07 -21.55
CA LEU A 65 -11.87 -1.56 -20.47
C LEU A 65 -10.60 -1.00 -21.09
N ILE A 66 -10.21 0.21 -20.67
CA ILE A 66 -8.88 0.78 -20.93
C ILE A 66 -8.05 0.53 -19.69
N VAL A 67 -6.89 -0.11 -19.86
CA VAL A 67 -5.95 -0.41 -18.79
C VAL A 67 -4.66 0.34 -19.03
N LEU A 68 -4.32 1.24 -18.11
CA LEU A 68 -3.11 2.04 -18.13
C LEU A 68 -2.12 1.47 -17.12
N ILE A 69 -0.86 1.35 -17.53
CA ILE A 69 0.24 0.91 -16.66
C ILE A 69 1.28 2.04 -16.56
N TRP A 70 1.72 2.29 -15.34
CA TRP A 70 2.86 3.16 -15.06
C TRP A 70 3.89 2.42 -14.21
N ASP A 71 5.12 2.29 -14.73
CA ASP A 71 6.29 1.83 -13.98
C ASP A 71 6.65 2.88 -12.92
N TYR A 72 6.47 2.55 -11.64
CA TYR A 72 6.81 3.45 -10.55
C TYR A 72 8.22 3.22 -9.98
N HIS A 73 8.99 2.30 -10.56
CA HIS A 73 10.36 2.02 -10.15
C HIS A 73 11.36 2.43 -11.25
N LYS A 74 11.33 3.72 -11.61
CA LYS A 74 12.23 4.35 -12.58
C LYS A 74 13.36 5.15 -11.94
N GLN A 75 13.31 5.31 -10.62
CA GLN A 75 14.32 5.98 -9.81
C GLN A 75 14.71 5.09 -8.64
N SER A 76 15.95 5.21 -8.17
CA SER A 76 16.37 4.58 -6.92
C SER A 76 15.92 5.43 -5.73
N PHE A 77 15.54 4.76 -4.67
CA PHE A 77 15.10 5.39 -3.43
C PHE A 77 16.21 5.34 -2.39
N PRO A 78 16.30 6.37 -1.51
CA PRO A 78 17.27 6.40 -0.43
C PRO A 78 17.20 5.16 0.46
N GLN A 79 18.35 4.64 0.85
CA GLN A 79 18.43 3.45 1.69
C GLN A 79 17.79 3.67 3.06
N GLU A 80 17.81 4.90 3.56
CA GLU A 80 17.21 5.32 4.82
C GLU A 80 15.69 5.16 4.83
N LEU A 81 15.03 5.21 3.65
CA LEU A 81 13.59 5.07 3.48
C LEU A 81 13.19 3.68 2.98
N THR A 82 14.08 3.01 2.25
CA THR A 82 13.85 1.65 1.74
C THR A 82 13.79 0.66 2.91
N GLY A 83 12.83 -0.28 2.87
CA GLY A 83 12.60 -1.21 3.98
C GLY A 83 11.79 -0.62 5.15
N LYS A 84 11.45 0.68 5.08
CA LYS A 84 10.55 1.36 6.02
C LYS A 84 9.26 1.80 5.34
N ILE A 85 9.38 2.21 4.09
CA ILE A 85 8.25 2.69 3.27
C ILE A 85 8.21 1.90 1.97
N GLY A 86 7.05 1.37 1.60
CA GLY A 86 6.87 0.64 0.36
C GLY A 86 7.12 1.52 -0.87
N ARG A 87 7.74 0.97 -1.91
CA ARG A 87 8.18 1.70 -3.12
C ARG A 87 7.04 2.44 -3.82
N ALA A 88 5.83 1.86 -3.82
CA ALA A 88 4.65 2.51 -4.41
C ALA A 88 4.35 3.87 -3.74
N TYR A 89 4.61 3.99 -2.44
CA TYR A 89 4.40 5.24 -1.69
C TYR A 89 5.58 6.19 -1.86
N LEU A 90 6.81 5.68 -1.87
CA LEU A 90 8.00 6.48 -2.20
C LEU A 90 7.89 7.08 -3.61
N ALA A 91 7.32 6.36 -4.55
CA ALA A 91 7.04 6.87 -5.91
C ALA A 91 5.90 7.89 -5.98
N ARG A 92 5.31 8.26 -4.87
CA ARG A 92 4.30 9.31 -4.76
C ARG A 92 3.04 9.09 -5.62
N LEU A 93 2.63 7.83 -5.79
CA LEU A 93 1.46 7.46 -6.60
C LEU A 93 0.14 7.96 -6.02
N PHE A 94 0.05 8.03 -4.69
CA PHE A 94 -1.18 8.32 -3.97
C PHE A 94 -1.28 9.77 -3.48
N LEU A 95 -0.54 10.67 -4.13
CA LEU A 95 -0.62 12.10 -3.84
C LEU A 95 -1.88 12.75 -4.45
N PRO A 96 -2.20 13.99 -4.02
CA PRO A 96 -3.31 14.75 -4.58
C PRO A 96 -3.27 14.86 -6.11
N LYS A 97 -4.44 15.17 -6.69
CA LYS A 97 -4.68 15.16 -8.15
C LYS A 97 -3.80 16.12 -8.96
N ASP A 98 -3.19 17.10 -8.32
CA ASP A 98 -2.29 18.09 -8.92
C ASP A 98 -0.86 17.57 -9.10
N ARG A 99 -0.55 16.38 -8.60
CA ARG A 99 0.76 15.75 -8.76
C ARG A 99 0.83 14.93 -10.06
N ILE A 100 2.04 14.60 -10.50
CA ILE A 100 2.34 14.06 -11.84
C ILE A 100 1.38 12.94 -12.25
N PHE A 101 1.18 11.91 -11.41
CA PHE A 101 0.31 10.80 -11.76
C PHE A 101 -1.16 11.20 -11.85
N GLY A 102 -1.64 11.97 -10.87
CA GLY A 102 -3.01 12.49 -10.88
C GLY A 102 -3.28 13.42 -12.06
N ALA A 103 -2.33 14.29 -12.41
CA ALA A 103 -2.41 15.19 -13.56
C ALA A 103 -2.51 14.43 -14.89
N ARG A 104 -1.69 13.40 -15.08
CA ARG A 104 -1.76 12.53 -16.27
C ARG A 104 -3.10 11.82 -16.39
N LEU A 105 -3.61 11.28 -15.28
CA LEU A 105 -4.95 10.68 -15.25
C LEU A 105 -6.03 11.69 -15.59
N LYS A 106 -5.91 12.93 -15.15
CA LYS A 106 -6.85 14.00 -15.50
C LYS A 106 -6.78 14.30 -16.99
N LEU A 107 -5.60 14.53 -17.54
CA LEU A 107 -5.40 14.77 -18.98
C LEU A 107 -6.01 13.63 -19.82
N PHE A 108 -5.77 12.39 -19.44
CA PHE A 108 -6.31 11.24 -20.16
C PHE A 108 -7.85 11.19 -20.12
N ARG A 109 -8.43 11.44 -18.97
CA ARG A 109 -9.90 11.51 -18.85
C ARG A 109 -10.52 12.66 -19.64
N ASP A 110 -9.86 13.83 -19.64
CA ASP A 110 -10.32 14.99 -20.41
C ASP A 110 -10.24 14.71 -21.92
N PHE A 111 -9.18 14.05 -22.39
CA PHE A 111 -9.03 13.59 -23.76
C PHE A 111 -10.18 12.65 -24.20
N LEU A 112 -10.55 11.65 -23.38
CA LEU A 112 -11.66 10.76 -23.66
C LEU A 112 -12.99 11.51 -23.73
N LYS A 113 -13.24 12.41 -22.77
CA LYS A 113 -14.47 13.23 -22.72
C LYS A 113 -14.61 14.14 -23.92
N GLN A 114 -13.53 14.76 -24.40
CA GLN A 114 -13.54 15.62 -25.61
C GLN A 114 -13.95 14.84 -26.87
N ARG A 115 -13.79 13.51 -26.87
CA ARG A 115 -14.24 12.60 -27.94
C ARG A 115 -15.65 12.03 -27.72
N GLY A 116 -16.34 12.52 -26.71
CA GLY A 116 -17.69 12.06 -26.39
C GLY A 116 -17.75 10.65 -25.79
N ILE A 117 -16.61 10.12 -25.32
CA ILE A 117 -16.54 8.79 -24.72
C ILE A 117 -16.97 8.87 -23.26
N ALA A 118 -18.02 8.13 -22.91
CA ALA A 118 -18.44 7.97 -21.54
C ALA A 118 -17.47 7.04 -20.78
N LEU A 119 -17.19 7.36 -19.53
CA LEU A 119 -16.24 6.60 -18.72
C LEU A 119 -16.74 6.35 -17.29
N GLY A 120 -16.51 5.15 -16.81
CA GLY A 120 -16.77 4.71 -15.44
C GLY A 120 -15.47 4.34 -14.72
N THR A 121 -15.27 4.91 -13.53
CA THR A 121 -14.04 4.71 -12.75
C THR A 121 -14.30 4.45 -11.26
N ARG A 122 -15.57 4.48 -10.84
CA ARG A 122 -15.94 4.29 -9.42
C ARG A 122 -17.26 3.52 -9.31
N PRO A 123 -17.34 2.55 -8.39
CA PRO A 123 -16.25 2.02 -7.56
C PRO A 123 -15.06 1.53 -8.40
N ALA A 124 -13.90 1.28 -7.76
CA ALA A 124 -12.69 0.87 -8.48
C ALA A 124 -12.90 -0.48 -9.19
N LEU A 125 -12.57 -0.53 -10.46
CA LEU A 125 -12.53 -1.76 -11.25
C LEU A 125 -11.41 -2.71 -10.75
N PRO A 126 -11.49 -4.02 -11.03
CA PRO A 126 -10.48 -4.97 -10.62
C PRO A 126 -9.22 -4.85 -11.50
N ASP A 127 -8.40 -3.86 -11.24
CA ASP A 127 -7.22 -3.46 -12.04
C ASP A 127 -6.32 -4.63 -12.44
N ARG A 128 -6.04 -5.54 -11.52
CA ARG A 128 -5.13 -6.67 -11.77
C ARG A 128 -5.74 -7.67 -12.76
N GLN A 129 -7.01 -7.97 -12.60
CA GLN A 129 -7.74 -8.86 -13.51
C GLN A 129 -7.90 -8.22 -14.89
N ALA A 130 -8.20 -6.92 -14.93
CA ALA A 130 -8.27 -6.16 -16.18
C ALA A 130 -6.93 -6.14 -16.91
N ALA A 131 -5.81 -5.92 -16.19
CA ALA A 131 -4.47 -5.97 -16.77
C ALA A 131 -4.11 -7.36 -17.33
N ALA A 132 -4.49 -8.44 -16.63
CA ALA A 132 -4.29 -9.79 -17.12
C ALA A 132 -5.14 -10.06 -18.38
N ARG A 133 -6.42 -9.68 -18.36
CA ARG A 133 -7.34 -9.81 -19.50
C ARG A 133 -6.85 -9.03 -20.73
N ALA A 134 -6.30 -7.85 -20.53
CA ALA A 134 -5.69 -7.04 -21.59
C ALA A 134 -4.32 -7.57 -22.07
N GLY A 135 -3.82 -8.67 -21.49
CA GLY A 135 -2.51 -9.26 -21.84
C GLY A 135 -1.30 -8.45 -21.42
N LEU A 136 -1.46 -7.48 -20.51
CA LEU A 136 -0.38 -6.61 -20.06
C LEU A 136 0.52 -7.25 -19.02
N GLY A 137 0.06 -8.31 -18.35
CA GLY A 137 0.84 -8.98 -17.33
C GLY A 137 0.26 -10.33 -16.92
N THR A 138 0.97 -11.03 -16.04
CA THR A 138 0.58 -12.33 -15.50
C THR A 138 0.62 -12.32 -13.97
N PHE A 139 -0.27 -13.07 -13.33
CA PHE A 139 -0.31 -13.15 -11.88
C PHE A 139 0.95 -13.80 -11.28
N GLY A 140 1.37 -13.27 -10.13
CA GLY A 140 2.27 -13.96 -9.21
C GLY A 140 1.50 -14.61 -8.09
N ARG A 141 2.09 -15.64 -7.45
CA ARG A 141 1.50 -16.33 -6.28
C ARG A 141 1.25 -15.39 -5.08
N ASN A 142 1.89 -14.21 -5.07
CA ASN A 142 1.65 -13.12 -4.12
C ASN A 142 0.49 -12.19 -4.52
N THR A 143 -0.34 -12.59 -5.48
CA THR A 143 -1.50 -11.83 -5.99
C THR A 143 -1.17 -10.55 -6.78
N PHE A 144 0.09 -10.18 -6.96
CA PHE A 144 0.48 -9.08 -7.82
C PHE A 144 0.45 -9.46 -9.30
N ILE A 145 0.26 -8.46 -10.18
CA ILE A 145 0.51 -8.58 -11.62
C ILE A 145 1.98 -8.26 -11.88
N TYR A 146 2.59 -9.07 -12.72
CA TYR A 146 3.96 -8.90 -13.20
C TYR A 146 3.93 -8.50 -14.68
N VAL A 147 4.31 -7.27 -14.93
CA VAL A 147 4.38 -6.67 -16.26
C VAL A 147 5.78 -6.90 -16.85
N PRO A 148 5.92 -7.34 -18.11
CA PRO A 148 7.23 -7.52 -18.74
C PRO A 148 8.09 -6.27 -18.66
N GLY A 149 9.32 -6.42 -18.16
CA GLY A 149 10.28 -5.32 -17.95
C GLY A 149 10.10 -4.50 -16.66
N MET A 150 8.93 -4.54 -16.02
CA MET A 150 8.64 -3.76 -14.81
C MET A 150 8.51 -4.62 -13.55
N GLY A 151 8.39 -5.94 -13.71
CA GLY A 151 8.07 -6.81 -12.59
C GLY A 151 6.69 -6.47 -12.00
N SER A 152 6.57 -6.49 -10.68
CA SER A 152 5.36 -6.09 -9.97
C SER A 152 5.32 -4.59 -9.58
N PHE A 153 6.33 -3.81 -9.97
CA PHE A 153 6.44 -2.38 -9.65
C PHE A 153 5.67 -1.50 -10.65
N ALA A 154 4.45 -1.89 -10.94
CA ALA A 154 3.56 -1.24 -11.89
C ALA A 154 2.29 -0.74 -11.19
N ALA A 155 1.98 0.55 -11.34
CA ALA A 155 0.68 1.09 -11.02
C ALA A 155 -0.28 0.79 -12.18
N ILE A 156 -1.48 0.33 -11.84
CA ILE A 156 -2.51 -0.06 -12.80
C ILE A 156 -3.73 0.82 -12.56
N VAL A 157 -4.29 1.34 -13.64
CA VAL A 157 -5.56 2.07 -13.60
C VAL A 157 -6.46 1.56 -14.70
N THR A 158 -7.67 1.16 -14.34
CA THR A 158 -8.68 0.69 -15.28
C THR A 158 -9.83 1.68 -15.37
N MET A 159 -10.33 1.89 -16.58
CA MET A 159 -11.52 2.68 -16.87
C MET A 159 -12.44 1.88 -17.77
N ALA A 160 -13.74 1.80 -17.42
CA ALA A 160 -14.76 1.30 -18.31
C ALA A 160 -15.17 2.40 -19.28
N VAL A 161 -15.38 2.06 -20.56
CA VAL A 161 -15.79 2.98 -21.62
C VAL A 161 -16.93 2.38 -22.46
N ASP A 162 -17.78 3.25 -23.03
CA ASP A 162 -18.96 2.88 -23.81
C ASP A 162 -18.67 2.60 -25.30
N VAL A 163 -17.40 2.64 -25.69
CA VAL A 163 -16.96 2.36 -27.06
C VAL A 163 -16.26 1.00 -27.15
N ASP A 164 -16.40 0.34 -28.28
CA ASP A 164 -15.67 -0.89 -28.58
C ASP A 164 -14.26 -0.55 -29.11
N LEU A 165 -13.25 -1.00 -28.37
CA LEU A 165 -11.85 -0.77 -28.69
C LEU A 165 -11.15 -2.03 -29.22
N GLY A 166 -11.90 -3.12 -29.46
CA GLY A 166 -11.38 -4.36 -30.03
C GLY A 166 -10.42 -5.12 -29.12
N GLY A 167 -10.57 -4.99 -27.80
CA GLY A 167 -9.68 -5.65 -26.83
C GLY A 167 -9.90 -7.16 -26.76
N GLU A 168 -8.82 -7.93 -26.79
CA GLU A 168 -8.88 -9.38 -26.56
C GLU A 168 -9.18 -9.70 -25.10
N SER A 169 -9.97 -10.74 -24.87
CA SER A 169 -10.17 -11.31 -23.55
C SER A 169 -9.24 -12.48 -23.32
N ARG A 170 -8.09 -12.22 -22.69
CA ARG A 170 -7.14 -13.28 -22.32
C ARG A 170 -7.46 -13.84 -20.94
N GLU A 171 -7.21 -15.14 -20.78
CA GLU A 171 -7.29 -15.76 -19.47
C GLU A 171 -6.21 -15.23 -18.53
N ALA A 172 -6.58 -15.05 -17.25
CA ALA A 172 -5.64 -14.68 -16.22
C ALA A 172 -4.74 -15.88 -15.88
N ILE A 173 -3.50 -15.84 -16.33
CA ILE A 173 -2.51 -16.90 -16.10
C ILE A 173 -1.44 -16.49 -15.11
N SER A 174 -0.80 -17.48 -14.49
CA SER A 174 0.43 -17.32 -13.72
C SER A 174 1.61 -17.90 -14.50
N ARG A 175 2.78 -17.27 -14.33
CA ARG A 175 4.07 -17.81 -14.80
C ARG A 175 5.01 -18.13 -13.65
N CYS A 176 4.48 -18.33 -12.45
CA CYS A 176 5.28 -18.84 -11.34
C CYS A 176 5.49 -20.36 -11.51
N PRO A 177 6.70 -20.88 -11.28
CA PRO A 177 6.91 -22.32 -11.17
C PRO A 177 6.04 -22.95 -10.08
N ASP A 178 5.63 -24.21 -10.26
CA ASP A 178 4.70 -24.88 -9.35
C ASP A 178 5.27 -25.08 -7.94
N ASP A 179 6.57 -25.20 -7.81
CA ASP A 179 7.30 -25.34 -6.54
C ASP A 179 7.72 -24.01 -5.91
N CYS A 180 7.49 -22.88 -6.60
CA CYS A 180 7.93 -21.57 -6.11
C CYS A 180 7.06 -21.06 -4.96
N GLY A 181 7.64 -20.96 -3.77
CA GLY A 181 7.01 -20.37 -2.56
C GLY A 181 7.74 -19.16 -1.99
N ALA A 182 8.64 -18.51 -2.74
CA ALA A 182 9.53 -17.45 -2.23
C ALA A 182 8.76 -16.30 -1.52
N CYS A 183 7.69 -15.79 -2.13
CA CYS A 183 6.88 -14.72 -1.57
C CYS A 183 6.09 -15.15 -0.31
N ILE A 184 5.65 -16.41 -0.25
CA ILE A 184 4.93 -16.97 0.90
C ILE A 184 5.89 -17.09 2.08
N ARG A 185 7.06 -17.70 1.87
CA ARG A 185 8.09 -17.84 2.92
C ARG A 185 8.62 -16.50 3.42
N ALA A 186 8.66 -15.47 2.58
CA ALA A 186 9.13 -14.15 2.95
C ALA A 186 8.08 -13.32 3.72
N CYS A 187 6.84 -13.76 3.81
CA CYS A 187 5.78 -13.05 4.53
C CYS A 187 5.85 -13.37 6.04
N PRO A 188 6.39 -12.48 6.89
CA PRO A 188 6.66 -12.81 8.29
C PRO A 188 5.38 -13.02 9.12
N THR A 189 4.28 -12.41 8.70
CA THR A 189 2.99 -12.52 9.37
C THR A 189 2.13 -13.69 8.87
N GLY A 190 2.58 -14.41 7.83
CA GLY A 190 1.79 -15.43 7.17
C GLY A 190 0.53 -14.88 6.48
N ALA A 191 0.54 -13.59 6.12
CA ALA A 191 -0.58 -13.00 5.35
C ALA A 191 -0.77 -13.71 4.00
N LEU A 192 0.32 -14.07 3.33
CA LEU A 192 0.32 -14.97 2.18
C LEU A 192 0.47 -16.39 2.72
N TYR A 193 -0.61 -17.14 2.77
CA TYR A 193 -0.63 -18.48 3.38
C TYR A 193 -0.61 -19.61 2.34
N GLU A 194 -1.09 -19.35 1.13
CA GLU A 194 -1.08 -20.25 -0.02
C GLU A 194 -0.87 -19.48 -1.33
N PRO A 195 -0.54 -20.15 -2.45
CA PRO A 195 -0.51 -19.52 -3.76
C PRO A 195 -1.83 -18.80 -4.09
N PHE A 196 -1.74 -17.51 -4.44
CA PHE A 196 -2.88 -16.66 -4.78
C PHE A 196 -3.87 -16.42 -3.63
N ARG A 197 -3.52 -16.79 -2.40
CA ARG A 197 -4.36 -16.59 -1.20
C ARG A 197 -3.66 -15.70 -0.20
N MET A 198 -4.38 -14.69 0.25
CA MET A 198 -3.88 -13.71 1.20
C MET A 198 -4.96 -13.37 2.23
N ASN A 199 -4.61 -13.38 3.51
CA ASN A 199 -5.42 -12.74 4.55
C ASN A 199 -4.96 -11.28 4.71
N PRO A 200 -5.75 -10.29 4.26
CA PRO A 200 -5.33 -8.88 4.32
C PRO A 200 -5.16 -8.37 5.75
N ARG A 201 -5.92 -8.88 6.73
CA ARG A 201 -5.81 -8.47 8.13
C ARG A 201 -4.45 -8.81 8.74
N ARG A 202 -3.75 -9.79 8.20
CA ARG A 202 -2.38 -10.15 8.61
C ARG A 202 -1.31 -9.42 7.79
N CYS A 203 -1.67 -8.73 6.69
CA CYS A 203 -0.72 -8.04 5.83
C CYS A 203 -0.14 -6.81 6.53
N ILE A 204 1.19 -6.69 6.60
CA ILE A 204 1.87 -5.53 7.18
C ILE A 204 1.40 -4.25 6.50
N ALA A 205 1.38 -4.20 5.16
CA ALA A 205 0.93 -3.02 4.44
C ALA A 205 -0.46 -2.55 4.87
N PHE A 206 -1.41 -3.48 5.02
CA PHE A 206 -2.76 -3.16 5.46
C PHE A 206 -2.78 -2.59 6.89
N ASN A 207 -1.99 -3.15 7.80
CA ASN A 207 -1.93 -2.70 9.20
C ASN A 207 -1.21 -1.35 9.37
N THR A 208 -0.41 -0.93 8.38
CA THR A 208 0.25 0.39 8.42
C THR A 208 -0.68 1.54 8.05
N TYR A 209 -1.85 1.28 7.46
CA TYR A 209 -2.80 2.32 7.05
C TYR A 209 -3.57 2.90 8.23
N ALA A 210 -4.15 4.10 8.01
CA ALA A 210 -5.10 4.69 8.92
C ALA A 210 -6.51 4.08 8.70
N PRO A 211 -7.28 3.82 9.76
CA PRO A 211 -8.70 3.49 9.66
C PRO A 211 -9.50 4.65 9.04
N GLY A 212 -10.68 4.39 8.48
CA GLY A 212 -11.60 5.40 7.99
C GLY A 212 -12.16 5.16 6.59
N ASN A 213 -11.46 5.47 5.50
CA ASN A 213 -11.95 5.18 4.13
C ASN A 213 -12.00 3.68 3.81
N TRP A 214 -11.32 2.87 4.62
CA TRP A 214 -11.31 1.43 4.61
C TRP A 214 -11.93 0.94 5.91
N PRO A 215 -13.21 0.59 5.94
CA PRO A 215 -13.96 0.40 7.19
C PRO A 215 -13.45 -0.70 8.10
N LEU A 216 -12.37 -1.37 7.78
CA LEU A 216 -11.84 -2.48 8.57
C LEU A 216 -10.33 -2.48 8.75
N VAL A 217 -9.62 -1.39 8.42
CA VAL A 217 -8.26 -1.22 8.96
C VAL A 217 -8.44 -1.02 10.46
N PRO A 218 -7.95 -1.91 11.31
CA PRO A 218 -8.11 -1.78 12.73
C PRO A 218 -7.35 -0.55 13.23
N GLU A 219 -7.91 0.14 14.19
CA GLU A 219 -7.20 1.23 14.85
C GLU A 219 -5.99 0.66 15.61
N ASP A 220 -6.17 -0.49 16.22
CA ASP A 220 -5.13 -1.23 16.92
C ASP A 220 -4.56 -2.37 16.08
N ILE A 221 -3.24 -2.43 16.04
CA ILE A 221 -2.50 -3.51 15.39
C ILE A 221 -2.32 -4.65 16.41
N PRO A 222 -2.74 -5.90 16.10
CA PRO A 222 -2.53 -7.04 16.97
C PRO A 222 -1.05 -7.21 17.37
N ARG A 223 -0.78 -7.60 18.61
CA ARG A 223 0.59 -7.73 19.14
C ARG A 223 1.45 -8.66 18.30
N GLU A 224 0.93 -9.80 17.88
CA GLU A 224 1.62 -10.77 17.03
C GLU A 224 1.96 -10.22 15.62
N ILE A 225 1.29 -9.16 15.19
CA ILE A 225 1.61 -8.43 13.94
C ILE A 225 2.67 -7.36 14.22
N ARG A 226 2.55 -6.60 15.35
CA ARG A 226 3.52 -5.55 15.71
C ARG A 226 4.95 -6.08 15.71
N GLU A 227 5.18 -7.24 16.34
CA GLU A 227 6.50 -7.87 16.44
C GLU A 227 7.10 -8.24 15.07
N LYS A 228 6.24 -8.61 14.12
CA LYS A 228 6.61 -9.06 12.78
C LYS A 228 6.70 -7.94 11.75
N MET A 229 6.30 -6.72 12.10
CA MET A 229 6.36 -5.57 11.19
C MET A 229 7.81 -5.12 10.90
N GLY A 230 8.77 -5.46 11.77
CA GLY A 230 10.15 -5.00 11.62
C GLY A 230 10.21 -3.47 11.57
N SER A 231 10.88 -2.92 10.56
CA SER A 231 11.03 -1.48 10.34
C SER A 231 9.93 -0.83 9.48
N TRP A 232 8.95 -1.60 8.98
CA TRP A 232 7.93 -1.07 8.08
C TRP A 232 6.97 -0.12 8.80
N ILE A 233 6.88 1.12 8.30
CA ILE A 233 6.00 2.17 8.84
C ILE A 233 4.88 2.56 7.88
N TYR A 234 5.02 2.28 6.56
CA TYR A 234 3.99 2.55 5.57
C TYR A 234 4.13 1.65 4.34
N GLY A 235 3.21 0.72 4.18
CA GLY A 235 3.32 -0.33 3.17
C GLY A 235 4.30 -1.43 3.56
N CYS A 236 4.57 -2.35 2.62
CA CYS A 236 5.52 -3.45 2.79
C CYS A 236 5.81 -4.06 1.41
N ASP A 237 7.08 -4.29 1.08
CA ASP A 237 7.50 -4.87 -0.20
C ASP A 237 8.11 -6.27 -0.08
N LEU A 238 8.14 -6.89 1.11
CA LEU A 238 8.86 -8.16 1.34
C LEU A 238 8.50 -9.26 0.34
N CYS A 239 7.23 -9.45 0.02
CA CYS A 239 6.80 -10.45 -0.93
C CYS A 239 7.16 -10.12 -2.39
N GLN A 240 7.38 -8.83 -2.71
CA GLN A 240 7.85 -8.37 -4.01
C GLN A 240 9.38 -8.45 -4.10
N GLU A 241 10.10 -8.12 -3.04
CA GLU A 241 11.56 -8.18 -2.96
C GLU A 241 12.08 -9.63 -3.03
N ALA A 242 11.40 -10.55 -2.35
CA ALA A 242 11.75 -11.96 -2.39
C ALA A 242 11.45 -12.67 -3.74
N CYS A 243 10.70 -12.02 -4.62
CA CYS A 243 10.25 -12.63 -5.85
C CYS A 243 11.36 -12.69 -6.91
N PRO A 244 11.75 -13.89 -7.42
CA PRO A 244 12.76 -13.99 -8.48
C PRO A 244 12.40 -13.21 -9.75
N ARG A 245 11.11 -13.03 -10.05
CA ARG A 245 10.64 -12.25 -11.21
C ARG A 245 10.94 -10.76 -11.10
N ASN A 246 11.22 -10.25 -9.90
CA ASN A 246 11.61 -8.85 -9.67
C ASN A 246 13.12 -8.66 -9.60
N ARG A 247 13.92 -9.75 -9.53
CA ARG A 247 15.38 -9.66 -9.30
C ARG A 247 16.07 -8.71 -10.29
N LYS A 248 15.79 -8.86 -11.59
CA LYS A 248 16.41 -8.00 -12.62
C LYS A 248 16.05 -6.52 -12.37
N LYS A 249 14.78 -6.22 -12.10
CA LYS A 249 14.30 -4.86 -11.87
C LYS A 249 14.91 -4.25 -10.61
N LEU A 250 15.06 -5.02 -9.54
CA LEU A 250 15.67 -4.55 -8.29
C LEU A 250 17.18 -4.32 -8.38
N GLN A 251 17.85 -4.93 -9.37
CA GLN A 251 19.28 -4.77 -9.63
C GLN A 251 19.61 -3.67 -10.64
N GLU A 252 18.60 -3.05 -11.25
CA GLU A 252 18.80 -1.95 -12.19
C GLU A 252 19.48 -0.76 -11.50
N LYS A 253 20.52 -0.22 -12.15
CA LYS A 253 21.12 1.05 -11.72
C LYS A 253 20.25 2.21 -12.19
N LEU A 254 19.42 2.69 -11.28
CA LEU A 254 18.47 3.76 -11.56
C LEU A 254 19.01 5.11 -11.08
N PRO A 255 18.65 6.23 -11.75
CA PRO A 255 18.98 7.56 -11.26
C PRO A 255 18.31 7.79 -9.90
N PRO A 256 18.99 8.48 -8.96
CA PRO A 256 18.42 8.74 -7.64
C PRO A 256 17.25 9.72 -7.71
N ASP A 257 16.28 9.52 -6.84
CA ASP A 257 15.22 10.49 -6.62
C ASP A 257 15.74 11.63 -5.72
N ALA A 258 16.09 12.76 -6.33
CA ALA A 258 16.68 13.90 -5.63
C ALA A 258 15.75 14.47 -4.53
N TYR A 259 14.44 14.47 -4.74
CA TYR A 259 13.48 14.92 -3.74
C TYR A 259 13.49 14.01 -2.51
N LEU A 260 13.54 12.70 -2.69
CA LEU A 260 13.57 11.76 -1.58
C LEU A 260 14.93 11.74 -0.87
N LEU A 261 16.03 12.03 -1.56
CA LEU A 261 17.34 12.21 -0.90
C LEU A 261 17.29 13.35 0.12
N GLU A 262 16.64 14.47 -0.20
CA GLU A 262 16.46 15.56 0.76
C GLU A 262 15.50 15.17 1.88
N LYS A 263 14.41 14.48 1.57
CA LYS A 263 13.46 14.01 2.59
C LYS A 263 14.07 13.00 3.56
N ALA A 264 14.93 12.12 3.10
CA ALA A 264 15.60 11.11 3.93
C ALA A 264 16.40 11.72 5.10
N LYS A 265 16.90 12.95 4.94
CA LYS A 265 17.63 13.67 5.99
C LYS A 265 16.76 14.01 7.20
N THR A 266 15.46 14.19 7.01
CA THR A 266 14.51 14.61 8.06
C THR A 266 13.49 13.55 8.43
N ILE A 267 13.19 12.62 7.52
CA ILE A 267 12.22 11.53 7.74
C ILE A 267 12.92 10.35 8.42
N THR A 268 13.19 10.50 9.71
CA THR A 268 13.71 9.44 10.57
C THR A 268 12.59 8.85 11.43
N LEU A 269 12.75 7.64 11.97
CA LEU A 269 11.77 7.03 12.87
C LEU A 269 11.53 7.89 14.11
N THR A 270 12.58 8.49 14.67
CA THR A 270 12.50 9.35 15.85
C THR A 270 11.79 10.66 15.57
N ASN A 271 12.03 11.28 14.42
CA ASN A 271 11.32 12.50 14.01
C ASN A 271 9.85 12.19 13.72
N LEU A 272 9.55 11.06 13.07
CA LEU A 272 8.17 10.64 12.82
C LEU A 272 7.42 10.31 14.10
N LEU A 273 8.07 9.68 15.09
CA LEU A 273 7.47 9.38 16.38
C LEU A 273 7.05 10.66 17.13
N ASN A 274 7.93 11.66 17.16
CA ASN A 274 7.76 12.88 17.97
C ASN A 274 7.36 14.11 17.14
N MET A 275 6.78 13.91 15.94
CA MET A 275 6.40 15.01 15.07
C MET A 275 5.21 15.80 15.62
N ASP A 276 5.29 17.10 15.47
CA ASP A 276 4.15 18.00 15.65
C ASP A 276 3.29 18.09 14.37
N GLU A 277 2.22 18.85 14.43
CA GLU A 277 1.31 19.04 13.29
C GLU A 277 1.99 19.77 12.13
N GLN A 278 2.84 20.74 12.42
CA GLN A 278 3.55 21.49 11.39
C GLN A 278 4.52 20.61 10.61
N PHE A 279 5.29 19.76 11.31
CA PHE A 279 6.17 18.78 10.67
C PHE A 279 5.38 17.82 9.79
N TYR A 280 4.25 17.30 10.29
CA TYR A 280 3.36 16.42 9.53
C TYR A 280 2.90 17.08 8.23
N LEU A 281 2.34 18.28 8.30
CA LEU A 281 1.80 19.00 7.14
C LEU A 281 2.88 19.40 6.12
N THR A 282 4.08 19.79 6.58
CA THR A 282 5.12 20.34 5.69
C THR A 282 6.16 19.29 5.24
N GLN A 283 6.46 18.30 6.05
CA GLN A 283 7.50 17.30 5.75
C GLN A 283 6.95 15.95 5.33
N VAL A 284 5.84 15.52 5.90
CA VAL A 284 5.30 14.16 5.71
C VAL A 284 4.20 14.14 4.65
N GLN A 285 3.14 14.91 4.84
CA GLN A 285 1.98 14.92 3.96
C GLN A 285 2.30 15.18 2.47
N PRO A 286 3.29 16.03 2.10
CA PRO A 286 3.63 16.26 0.71
C PRO A 286 4.11 15.04 -0.08
N PHE A 287 4.49 13.94 0.59
CA PHE A 287 4.90 12.73 -0.12
C PHE A 287 4.30 11.42 0.44
N LEU A 288 3.79 11.40 1.68
CA LEU A 288 3.12 10.24 2.29
C LEU A 288 1.63 10.53 2.55
N TYR A 289 0.93 11.08 1.57
CA TYR A 289 -0.52 11.32 1.65
C TYR A 289 -1.31 9.98 1.56
N GLY A 290 -2.31 9.87 0.87
CA GLY A 290 -3.01 8.63 0.52
C GLY A 290 -3.79 8.01 1.68
N TYR A 291 -3.23 7.03 2.36
CA TYR A 291 -3.91 6.23 3.39
C TYR A 291 -3.56 6.64 4.83
N ILE A 292 -2.84 7.74 5.01
CA ILE A 292 -2.50 8.31 6.32
C ILE A 292 -2.87 9.79 6.34
N TRP A 293 -4.01 10.10 6.94
CA TRP A 293 -4.56 11.46 7.04
C TRP A 293 -4.42 12.07 8.42
N HIS A 294 -3.84 11.37 9.40
CA HIS A 294 -3.54 11.89 10.72
C HIS A 294 -2.19 11.38 11.19
N LYS A 295 -1.37 12.26 11.75
CA LYS A 295 0.00 11.96 12.16
C LYS A 295 0.11 10.78 13.14
N LYS A 296 -0.86 10.61 14.05
CA LYS A 296 -0.86 9.55 15.07
C LYS A 296 -0.65 8.14 14.50
N PHE A 297 -1.12 7.85 13.28
CA PHE A 297 -0.95 6.53 12.68
C PHE A 297 0.48 6.26 12.23
N LEU A 298 1.20 7.29 11.75
CA LEU A 298 2.63 7.18 11.48
C LEU A 298 3.45 7.15 12.77
N GLN A 299 3.06 7.93 13.79
CA GLN A 299 3.68 7.90 15.11
C GLN A 299 3.55 6.50 15.72
N ARG A 300 2.36 5.88 15.66
CA ARG A 300 2.09 4.49 16.04
C ARG A 300 3.06 3.52 15.34
N ASN A 301 3.15 3.61 14.01
CA ASN A 301 3.98 2.73 13.21
C ASN A 301 5.49 2.96 13.48
N ALA A 302 5.90 4.22 13.71
CA ALA A 302 7.27 4.55 14.07
C ALA A 302 7.64 4.00 15.47
N ALA A 303 6.73 4.05 16.45
CA ALA A 303 6.93 3.43 17.75
C ALA A 303 7.17 1.91 17.63
N ILE A 304 6.35 1.22 16.81
CA ILE A 304 6.53 -0.22 16.54
C ILE A 304 7.91 -0.50 15.94
N ALA A 305 8.30 0.28 14.92
CA ALA A 305 9.59 0.09 14.24
C ALA A 305 10.78 0.33 15.18
N LEU A 306 10.70 1.32 16.06
CA LEU A 306 11.71 1.60 17.08
C LEU A 306 11.76 0.49 18.14
N GLY A 307 10.61 0.01 18.62
CA GLY A 307 10.56 -1.12 19.54
C GLY A 307 11.17 -2.40 18.95
N ASN A 308 10.89 -2.68 17.67
CA ASN A 308 11.42 -3.83 16.97
C ASN A 308 12.93 -3.72 16.68
N SER A 309 13.50 -2.51 16.68
CA SER A 309 14.96 -2.33 16.50
C SER A 309 15.77 -2.89 17.67
N GLY A 310 15.20 -2.90 18.88
CA GLY A 310 15.90 -3.26 20.10
C GLY A 310 17.06 -2.28 20.45
N ASP A 311 17.07 -1.09 19.85
CA ASP A 311 18.14 -0.11 20.03
C ASP A 311 17.84 0.79 21.24
N ASP A 312 18.69 0.75 22.25
CA ASP A 312 18.60 1.58 23.45
C ASP A 312 18.60 3.08 23.14
N ALA A 313 19.21 3.50 22.02
CA ALA A 313 19.18 4.89 21.58
C ALA A 313 17.75 5.40 21.29
N ALA A 314 16.79 4.51 21.07
CA ALA A 314 15.38 4.88 20.90
C ALA A 314 14.66 5.21 22.21
N VAL A 315 15.17 4.75 23.37
CA VAL A 315 14.49 4.88 24.67
C VAL A 315 14.15 6.34 25.03
N PRO A 316 15.06 7.33 24.90
CA PRO A 316 14.71 8.73 25.22
C PRO A 316 13.59 9.28 24.34
N HIS A 317 13.55 8.88 23.06
CA HIS A 317 12.51 9.32 22.12
C HIS A 317 11.16 8.68 22.41
N LEU A 318 11.14 7.40 22.79
CA LEU A 318 9.93 6.69 23.22
C LEU A 318 9.44 7.19 24.57
N ALA A 319 10.32 7.50 25.52
CA ALA A 319 9.97 8.11 26.80
C ALA A 319 9.29 9.49 26.59
N ARG A 320 9.79 10.31 25.65
CA ARG A 320 9.11 11.55 25.25
C ARG A 320 7.73 11.27 24.66
N ALA A 321 7.56 10.23 23.86
CA ALA A 321 6.29 9.86 23.26
C ALA A 321 5.25 9.35 24.29
N LEU A 322 5.66 8.95 25.48
CA LEU A 322 4.73 8.67 26.59
C LEU A 322 3.99 9.93 27.08
N GLU A 323 4.45 11.13 26.72
CA GLU A 323 3.80 12.40 27.05
C GLU A 323 2.95 12.96 25.86
N ASP A 324 2.80 12.20 24.78
CA ASP A 324 2.01 12.65 23.62
C ASP A 324 0.52 12.79 24.01
N PRO A 325 -0.19 13.82 23.54
CA PRO A 325 -1.62 14.00 23.81
C PRO A 325 -2.48 12.84 23.28
N GLU A 326 -2.05 12.17 22.21
CA GLU A 326 -2.78 11.04 21.63
C GLU A 326 -2.53 9.75 22.43
N GLU A 327 -3.60 9.21 23.00
CA GLU A 327 -3.59 7.93 23.74
C GLU A 327 -2.91 6.80 22.93
N MET A 328 -3.24 6.71 21.64
CA MET A 328 -2.63 5.72 20.76
C MET A 328 -1.12 5.81 20.76
N VAL A 329 -0.54 7.02 20.63
CA VAL A 329 0.91 7.20 20.58
C VAL A 329 1.53 6.75 21.90
N ARG A 330 0.94 7.11 23.03
CA ARG A 330 1.42 6.70 24.36
C ARG A 330 1.38 5.17 24.54
N ALA A 331 0.28 4.52 24.15
CA ALA A 331 0.14 3.07 24.26
C ALA A 331 1.22 2.32 23.44
N TYR A 332 1.47 2.76 22.21
CA TYR A 332 2.49 2.13 21.38
C TYR A 332 3.93 2.48 21.79
N ALA A 333 4.16 3.65 22.40
CA ALA A 333 5.42 3.98 23.02
C ALA A 333 5.71 3.08 24.24
N ALA A 334 4.70 2.81 25.08
CA ALA A 334 4.80 1.88 26.20
C ALA A 334 5.13 0.46 25.72
N TRP A 335 4.42 -0.05 24.70
CA TRP A 335 4.73 -1.33 24.09
C TRP A 335 6.18 -1.40 23.58
N ALA A 336 6.63 -0.34 22.89
CA ALA A 336 7.98 -0.30 22.32
C ALA A 336 9.08 -0.26 23.39
N LEU A 337 8.87 0.48 24.49
CA LEU A 337 9.77 0.49 25.64
C LEU A 337 9.89 -0.88 26.30
N GLY A 338 8.75 -1.58 26.49
CA GLY A 338 8.74 -2.95 26.99
C GLY A 338 9.48 -3.91 26.05
N ARG A 339 9.38 -3.68 24.74
CA ARG A 339 10.06 -4.52 23.74
C ARG A 339 11.60 -4.32 23.74
N ILE A 340 12.08 -3.08 23.97
CA ILE A 340 13.50 -2.78 24.12
C ILE A 340 14.01 -3.28 25.46
N GLY A 341 13.26 -3.00 26.53
CA GLY A 341 13.64 -3.37 27.90
C GLY A 341 14.76 -2.48 28.48
N GLY A 342 15.40 -2.99 29.52
CA GLY A 342 16.49 -2.30 30.23
C GLY A 342 16.03 -1.30 31.29
N ALA A 343 16.97 -0.83 32.13
CA ALA A 343 16.64 0.00 33.29
C ALA A 343 16.03 1.36 32.93
N ALA A 344 16.52 1.99 31.84
CA ALA A 344 16.02 3.29 31.41
C ALA A 344 14.57 3.21 30.86
N ALA A 345 14.26 2.17 30.07
CA ALA A 345 12.92 1.92 29.58
C ALA A 345 11.94 1.62 30.73
N ARG A 346 12.35 0.76 31.67
CA ARG A 346 11.56 0.45 32.89
C ARG A 346 11.27 1.71 33.70
N ALA A 347 12.28 2.55 33.98
CA ALA A 347 12.10 3.80 34.74
C ALA A 347 11.11 4.75 34.06
N ALA A 348 11.17 4.88 32.72
CA ALA A 348 10.23 5.70 31.95
C ALA A 348 8.77 5.16 32.08
N LEU A 349 8.58 3.85 31.99
CA LEU A 349 7.27 3.20 32.13
C LEU A 349 6.71 3.38 33.56
N GLU A 350 7.52 3.16 34.60
CA GLU A 350 7.11 3.33 35.99
C GLU A 350 6.73 4.78 36.31
N SER A 351 7.52 5.74 35.79
CA SER A 351 7.21 7.17 35.93
C SER A 351 5.87 7.53 35.26
N ARG A 352 5.58 7.00 34.07
CA ARG A 352 4.32 7.27 33.39
C ARG A 352 3.13 6.60 34.07
N ARG A 353 3.27 5.36 34.53
CA ARG A 353 2.23 4.60 35.24
C ARG A 353 1.56 5.40 36.34
N GLY A 354 2.32 6.14 37.13
CA GLY A 354 1.80 6.94 38.24
C GLY A 354 0.99 8.18 37.81
N ARG A 355 0.95 8.51 36.53
CA ARG A 355 0.31 9.73 35.99
C ARG A 355 -0.63 9.47 34.83
N GLU A 356 -0.79 8.21 34.40
CA GLU A 356 -1.61 7.85 33.26
C GLU A 356 -3.06 7.59 33.67
N ASP A 357 -3.99 8.16 32.94
CA ASP A 357 -5.43 8.01 33.16
C ASP A 357 -6.09 7.04 32.16
N SER A 358 -5.44 6.74 31.03
CA SER A 358 -5.99 5.83 30.04
C SER A 358 -5.79 4.38 30.44
N ALA A 359 -6.89 3.63 30.57
CA ALA A 359 -6.84 2.21 30.84
C ALA A 359 -6.05 1.41 29.79
N LYS A 360 -6.15 1.84 28.52
CA LYS A 360 -5.43 1.21 27.40
C LYS A 360 -3.90 1.40 27.52
N VAL A 361 -3.47 2.58 27.90
CA VAL A 361 -2.04 2.86 28.09
C VAL A 361 -1.51 2.15 29.33
N LEU A 362 -2.27 2.15 30.41
CA LEU A 362 -1.94 1.39 31.64
C LEU A 362 -1.79 -0.10 31.37
N GLU A 363 -2.69 -0.70 30.60
CA GLU A 363 -2.58 -2.11 30.21
C GLU A 363 -1.27 -2.39 29.44
N GLU A 364 -0.89 -1.53 28.49
CA GLU A 364 0.38 -1.66 27.75
C GLU A 364 1.59 -1.49 28.67
N ILE A 365 1.54 -0.56 29.63
CA ILE A 365 2.61 -0.36 30.63
C ILE A 365 2.74 -1.58 31.54
N GLU A 366 1.64 -2.11 32.08
CA GLU A 366 1.70 -3.28 32.97
C GLU A 366 2.29 -4.49 32.25
N ILE A 367 1.87 -4.76 31.03
CA ILE A 367 2.44 -5.84 30.23
C ILE A 367 3.93 -5.60 29.94
N ALA A 368 4.35 -4.34 29.69
CA ALA A 368 5.74 -4.00 29.41
C ALA A 368 6.65 -4.11 30.65
N LEU A 369 6.10 -4.03 31.87
CA LEU A 369 6.82 -4.14 33.14
C LEU A 369 6.96 -5.58 33.66
N THR A 370 6.13 -6.52 33.13
CA THR A 370 6.24 -7.96 33.43
C THR A 370 7.40 -8.61 32.68
#